data_1ec4a1b08fce82549cc8143107e5853f
#
_entry.id   1ec4a1b08fce82549cc8143107e5853f
#
_cell.length_a   1.000
_cell.length_b   1.000
_cell.length_c   1.000
_cell.angle_alpha   90.00
_cell.angle_beta   90.00
_cell.angle_gamma   90.00
#
_symmetry.space_group_name_H-M   'P 1'
#
loop_
_entity.id
_entity.type
_entity.pdbx_description
1 polymer ?
#
loop_
_entity_poly.entity_id
_entity_poly.type
_entity_poly.pdbx_seq_one_letter_code
_entity_poly.pdbx_strand_id
1 'polypeptide(L)'
;LHPHWLDANYLSHTNEWQLINTDKYRFYHISEAERSEIFDQSIELLQQCVTKVNPSYLVDSYRAGGWCIQPFNAFLPYFIKHNIKFDFSVLGGFYLFSNAQYFDFSKAPQKTIYQFENDITTEQNNGRFTEFNISSIYIPQSIKLLEKLFLKLYYKITNDHSFSRGEGQIAVKIDKNLVTPQQQGHDILDSAWERIAIELMSIIKQGEYKKYLNTNEYMHFISHPKMLTRHNIKMFDKFLKFASEKYNLETDFRKMV
;
A
#
# COMPACT_ATOMS: atom_id res chain seq x y z
N LEU A 1 2.92 9.53 7.70
CA LEU A 1 3.75 9.99 6.59
C LEU A 1 3.83 8.93 5.49
N HIS A 2 3.58 9.30 4.23
CA HIS A 2 3.71 8.40 3.06
C HIS A 2 4.42 9.11 1.91
N PRO A 3 5.75 9.17 1.93
CA PRO A 3 6.52 9.90 0.95
C PRO A 3 6.82 9.06 -0.31
N HIS A 4 6.99 9.77 -1.42
CA HIS A 4 7.59 9.25 -2.64
C HIS A 4 8.81 10.12 -2.99
N TRP A 5 10.00 9.58 -2.76
CA TRP A 5 11.28 10.28 -2.90
C TRP A 5 11.73 10.32 -4.36
N LEU A 6 11.07 11.13 -5.18
CA LEU A 6 11.38 11.26 -6.59
C LEU A 6 11.57 12.72 -6.98
N ASP A 7 12.60 12.97 -7.76
CA ASP A 7 12.78 14.25 -8.43
C ASP A 7 12.06 14.24 -9.78
N ALA A 8 11.48 15.37 -10.16
CA ALA A 8 10.81 15.52 -11.45
C ALA A 8 11.07 16.90 -12.06
N ASN A 9 11.33 16.94 -13.35
CA ASN A 9 11.42 18.16 -14.12
C ASN A 9 10.18 18.33 -15.00
N TYR A 10 9.60 19.53 -15.01
CA TYR A 10 8.55 19.86 -15.94
C TYR A 10 9.13 20.33 -17.27
N LEU A 11 8.77 19.64 -18.35
CA LEU A 11 9.17 19.95 -19.72
C LEU A 11 8.08 20.79 -20.38
N SER A 12 8.24 22.11 -20.37
CA SER A 12 7.22 23.03 -20.87
C SER A 12 6.92 22.88 -22.37
N HIS A 13 7.90 22.40 -23.16
CA HIS A 13 7.75 22.22 -24.59
C HIS A 13 6.89 21.01 -24.99
N THR A 14 6.79 19.97 -24.13
CA THR A 14 5.94 18.79 -24.32
C THR A 14 4.74 18.77 -23.39
N ASN A 15 4.69 19.68 -22.41
CA ASN A 15 3.72 19.71 -21.33
C ASN A 15 3.71 18.39 -20.51
N GLU A 16 4.91 17.82 -20.26
CA GLU A 16 5.10 16.55 -19.59
C GLU A 16 6.04 16.68 -18.38
N TRP A 17 5.89 15.77 -17.42
CA TRP A 17 6.82 15.60 -16.31
C TRP A 17 7.80 14.48 -16.61
N GLN A 18 9.09 14.77 -16.51
CA GLN A 18 10.16 13.79 -16.60
C GLN A 18 10.66 13.45 -15.18
N LEU A 19 10.58 12.19 -14.82
CA LEU A 19 11.17 11.70 -13.58
C LEU A 19 12.68 11.59 -13.75
N ILE A 20 13.41 12.08 -12.77
CA ILE A 20 14.87 12.02 -12.69
C ILE A 20 15.27 11.37 -11.36
N ASN A 21 16.51 10.88 -11.26
CA ASN A 21 17.06 10.25 -10.04
C ASN A 21 16.11 9.18 -9.46
N THR A 22 15.65 8.27 -10.32
CA THR A 22 14.65 7.26 -9.96
C THR A 22 15.16 6.25 -8.92
N ASP A 23 16.47 6.16 -8.71
CA ASP A 23 17.12 5.41 -7.64
C ASP A 23 16.82 5.99 -6.25
N LYS A 24 16.57 7.29 -6.14
CA LYS A 24 16.11 7.95 -4.90
C LYS A 24 14.75 7.43 -4.41
N TYR A 25 14.01 6.72 -5.24
CA TYR A 25 12.78 6.04 -4.81
C TYR A 25 13.03 5.09 -3.63
N ARG A 26 14.25 4.57 -3.54
CA ARG A 26 14.75 3.85 -2.37
C ARG A 26 15.41 4.84 -1.42
N PHE A 27 14.79 5.06 -0.27
CA PHE A 27 15.20 6.05 0.72
C PHE A 27 16.69 6.01 1.10
N TYR A 28 17.29 4.82 1.19
CA TYR A 28 18.70 4.69 1.56
C TYR A 28 19.68 5.16 0.47
N HIS A 29 19.21 5.42 -0.76
CA HIS A 29 20.02 6.04 -1.81
C HIS A 29 20.11 7.56 -1.68
N ILE A 30 19.28 8.17 -0.84
CA ILE A 30 19.35 9.58 -0.50
C ILE A 30 20.45 9.76 0.55
N SER A 31 21.22 10.85 0.48
CA SER A 31 22.25 11.13 1.47
C SER A 31 21.66 11.27 2.88
N GLU A 32 22.43 10.95 3.92
CA GLU A 32 21.94 11.02 5.30
C GLU A 32 21.45 12.42 5.69
N ALA A 33 22.19 13.45 5.28
CA ALA A 33 21.82 14.85 5.54
C ALA A 33 20.48 15.20 4.87
N GLU A 34 20.32 14.84 3.59
CA GLU A 34 19.09 15.07 2.84
C GLU A 34 17.91 14.25 3.42
N ARG A 35 18.15 12.99 3.81
CA ARG A 35 17.13 12.17 4.48
C ARG A 35 16.59 12.81 5.75
N SER A 36 17.52 13.32 6.60
CA SER A 36 17.14 13.97 7.84
C SER A 36 16.29 15.21 7.59
N GLU A 37 16.74 16.06 6.69
CA GLU A 37 16.03 17.31 6.36
C GLU A 37 14.62 17.02 5.81
N ILE A 38 14.51 16.15 4.81
CA ILE A 38 13.23 15.82 4.18
C ILE A 38 12.27 15.18 5.20
N PHE A 39 12.77 14.26 6.04
CA PHE A 39 11.94 13.60 7.04
C PHE A 39 11.43 14.60 8.08
N ASP A 40 12.31 15.48 8.59
CA ASP A 40 11.98 16.53 9.55
C ASP A 40 10.91 17.47 9.00
N GLN A 41 11.14 18.03 7.80
CA GLN A 41 10.22 18.95 7.15
C GLN A 41 8.85 18.28 6.85
N SER A 42 8.87 17.02 6.45
CA SER A 42 7.63 16.30 6.13
C SER A 42 6.78 16.03 7.36
N ILE A 43 7.39 15.61 8.46
CA ILE A 43 6.67 15.38 9.73
C ILE A 43 6.16 16.72 10.29
N GLU A 44 6.98 17.77 10.29
CA GLU A 44 6.57 19.08 10.76
C GLU A 44 5.37 19.61 9.97
N LEU A 45 5.42 19.55 8.64
CA LEU A 45 4.32 19.99 7.78
C LEU A 45 3.03 19.23 8.07
N LEU A 46 3.09 17.90 8.18
CA LEU A 46 1.93 17.09 8.51
C LEU A 46 1.40 17.43 9.89
N GLN A 47 2.27 17.56 10.90
CA GLN A 47 1.87 17.91 12.25
C GLN A 47 1.17 19.27 12.29
N GLN A 48 1.71 20.28 11.61
CA GLN A 48 1.08 21.59 11.47
C GLN A 48 -0.31 21.53 10.80
N CYS A 49 -0.47 20.66 9.80
CA CYS A 49 -1.76 20.49 9.13
C CYS A 49 -2.79 19.83 10.04
N VAL A 50 -2.44 18.74 10.70
CA VAL A 50 -3.40 17.95 11.48
C VAL A 50 -3.79 18.62 12.78
N THR A 51 -2.88 19.37 13.42
CA THR A 51 -3.17 20.08 14.67
C THR A 51 -4.14 21.23 14.50
N LYS A 52 -4.32 21.75 13.28
CA LYS A 52 -5.37 22.74 12.98
C LYS A 52 -6.77 22.16 13.16
N VAL A 53 -6.94 20.86 12.99
CA VAL A 53 -8.22 20.15 13.10
C VAL A 53 -8.35 19.45 14.45
N ASN A 54 -7.27 18.78 14.87
CA ASN A 54 -7.18 18.08 16.15
C ASN A 54 -5.85 18.39 16.83
N PRO A 55 -5.83 19.32 17.81
CA PRO A 55 -4.60 19.74 18.49
C PRO A 55 -3.85 18.61 19.23
N SER A 56 -4.55 17.54 19.60
CA SER A 56 -3.96 16.39 20.31
C SER A 56 -3.43 15.30 19.37
N TYR A 57 -3.65 15.43 18.06
CA TYR A 57 -3.21 14.43 17.10
C TYR A 57 -1.68 14.44 16.94
N LEU A 58 -1.09 13.24 16.96
CA LEU A 58 0.35 13.05 16.70
C LEU A 58 0.54 12.29 15.40
N VAL A 59 1.49 12.74 14.59
CA VAL A 59 1.94 12.04 13.39
C VAL A 59 2.95 10.99 13.83
N ASP A 60 2.47 9.80 14.17
CA ASP A 60 3.23 8.68 14.74
C ASP A 60 3.25 7.43 13.84
N SER A 61 2.84 7.59 12.59
CA SER A 61 2.72 6.49 11.64
C SER A 61 3.41 6.80 10.31
N TYR A 62 3.94 5.75 9.69
CA TYR A 62 4.70 5.80 8.44
C TYR A 62 4.24 4.71 7.46
N ARG A 63 4.32 5.00 6.18
CA ARG A 63 4.23 4.03 5.10
C ARG A 63 5.23 4.40 4.01
N ALA A 64 6.17 3.51 3.71
CA ALA A 64 7.16 3.76 2.67
C ALA A 64 6.52 3.86 1.28
N GLY A 65 6.94 4.84 0.49
CA GLY A 65 6.60 4.93 -0.92
C GLY A 65 7.12 3.69 -1.66
N GLY A 66 6.25 3.05 -2.46
CA GLY A 66 6.59 1.82 -3.16
C GLY A 66 7.03 0.68 -2.25
N TRP A 67 6.64 0.71 -0.96
CA TRP A 67 7.01 -0.28 0.06
C TRP A 67 8.53 -0.39 0.33
N CYS A 68 9.32 0.60 -0.09
CA CYS A 68 10.78 0.60 0.02
C CYS A 68 11.26 0.95 1.44
N ILE A 69 10.86 0.18 2.46
CA ILE A 69 11.24 0.35 3.87
C ILE A 69 12.56 -0.34 4.23
N GLN A 70 13.10 -1.15 3.36
CA GLN A 70 14.34 -1.89 3.61
C GLN A 70 15.56 -1.23 2.95
N PRO A 71 16.72 -1.27 3.62
CA PRO A 71 16.96 -1.81 4.97
C PRO A 71 16.39 -0.89 6.05
N PHE A 72 15.72 -1.44 7.05
CA PHE A 72 15.03 -0.64 8.09
C PHE A 72 15.99 0.23 8.92
N ASN A 73 17.24 -0.17 9.08
CA ASN A 73 18.23 0.62 9.81
C ASN A 73 18.46 2.03 9.18
N ALA A 74 18.13 2.22 7.91
CA ALA A 74 18.16 3.54 7.28
C ALA A 74 17.01 4.46 7.75
N PHE A 75 15.94 3.88 8.30
CA PHE A 75 14.77 4.59 8.82
C PHE A 75 14.78 4.71 10.35
N LEU A 76 15.42 3.77 11.03
CA LEU A 76 15.43 3.65 12.49
C LEU A 76 15.74 4.97 13.24
N PRO A 77 16.77 5.76 12.86
CA PRO A 77 17.05 7.03 13.54
C PRO A 77 15.88 8.02 13.47
N TYR A 78 15.18 8.06 12.33
CA TYR A 78 14.05 8.97 12.10
C TYR A 78 12.80 8.51 12.82
N PHE A 79 12.55 7.21 12.87
CA PHE A 79 11.46 6.62 13.66
C PHE A 79 11.61 6.95 15.13
N ILE A 80 12.83 6.82 15.67
CA ILE A 80 13.13 7.19 17.06
C ILE A 80 12.98 8.72 17.28
N LYS A 81 13.60 9.53 16.42
CA LYS A 81 13.60 10.99 16.54
C LYS A 81 12.20 11.59 16.55
N HIS A 82 11.33 11.09 15.68
CA HIS A 82 9.97 11.61 15.49
C HIS A 82 8.89 10.80 16.21
N ASN A 83 9.29 9.85 17.08
CA ASN A 83 8.36 9.00 17.81
C ASN A 83 7.34 8.27 16.90
N ILE A 84 7.80 7.86 15.71
CA ILE A 84 7.02 7.00 14.84
C ILE A 84 6.93 5.62 15.49
N LYS A 85 5.73 5.12 15.69
CA LYS A 85 5.46 3.84 16.37
C LYS A 85 4.90 2.79 15.45
N PHE A 86 4.23 3.22 14.38
CA PHE A 86 3.44 2.36 13.51
C PHE A 86 3.95 2.43 12.07
N ASP A 87 4.16 1.28 11.47
CA ASP A 87 4.47 1.15 10.05
C ASP A 87 3.37 0.40 9.29
N PHE A 88 3.20 0.72 8.01
CA PHE A 88 2.18 0.18 7.12
C PHE A 88 2.80 -0.21 5.77
N SER A 89 4.06 -0.60 5.77
CA SER A 89 4.83 -0.79 4.53
C SER A 89 4.92 -2.24 4.09
N VAL A 90 4.76 -3.20 5.01
CA VAL A 90 5.01 -4.61 4.71
C VAL A 90 3.84 -5.23 3.99
N LEU A 91 4.18 -6.06 3.01
CA LEU A 91 3.29 -6.94 2.29
C LEU A 91 3.85 -8.36 2.42
N GLY A 92 3.47 -9.04 3.50
CA GLY A 92 4.07 -10.33 3.90
C GLY A 92 4.04 -11.38 2.79
N GLY A 93 5.18 -12.00 2.55
CA GLY A 93 5.36 -13.02 1.52
C GLY A 93 5.67 -12.48 0.12
N PHE A 94 5.70 -11.17 -0.09
CA PHE A 94 6.00 -10.56 -1.39
C PHE A 94 7.42 -10.02 -1.45
N TYR A 95 7.95 -9.93 -2.65
CA TYR A 95 9.21 -9.26 -2.92
C TYR A 95 9.20 -8.61 -4.30
N LEU A 96 10.00 -7.58 -4.46
CA LEU A 96 10.16 -6.84 -5.69
C LEU A 96 11.60 -6.34 -5.80
N PHE A 97 12.22 -6.62 -6.94
CA PHE A 97 13.57 -6.15 -7.25
C PHE A 97 13.55 -5.42 -8.58
N SER A 98 13.85 -4.13 -8.55
CA SER A 98 14.01 -3.31 -9.75
C SER A 98 15.07 -2.23 -9.49
N ASN A 99 15.43 -1.47 -10.53
CA ASN A 99 16.36 -0.36 -10.36
C ASN A 99 15.79 0.75 -9.47
N ALA A 100 14.48 0.99 -9.54
CA ALA A 100 13.82 2.04 -8.78
C ALA A 100 13.25 1.54 -7.45
N GLN A 101 12.78 0.30 -7.38
CA GLN A 101 12.02 -0.21 -6.24
C GLN A 101 12.61 -1.54 -5.76
N TYR A 102 12.83 -1.63 -4.46
CA TYR A 102 13.37 -2.83 -3.83
C TYR A 102 12.70 -3.07 -2.49
N PHE A 103 12.19 -4.27 -2.30
CA PHE A 103 11.82 -4.84 -1.01
C PHE A 103 11.80 -6.38 -1.07
N ASP A 104 12.06 -7.01 0.06
CA ASP A 104 11.93 -8.45 0.24
C ASP A 104 11.23 -8.75 1.56
N PHE A 105 9.94 -9.02 1.49
CA PHE A 105 9.11 -9.40 2.63
C PHE A 105 8.76 -10.90 2.62
N SER A 106 9.52 -11.70 1.86
CA SER A 106 9.29 -13.15 1.75
C SER A 106 9.35 -13.87 3.11
N LYS A 107 10.13 -13.32 4.06
CA LYS A 107 10.30 -13.85 5.41
C LYS A 107 9.47 -13.12 6.47
N ALA A 108 8.75 -12.07 6.10
CA ALA A 108 7.94 -11.32 7.05
C ALA A 108 6.81 -12.20 7.65
N PRO A 109 6.43 -11.96 8.91
CA PRO A 109 5.33 -12.66 9.55
C PRO A 109 4.05 -12.58 8.71
N GLN A 110 3.31 -13.69 8.61
CA GLN A 110 2.02 -13.76 7.92
C GLN A 110 0.86 -13.35 8.84
N LYS A 111 1.11 -12.41 9.74
CA LYS A 111 0.15 -11.82 10.68
C LYS A 111 -0.21 -10.43 10.22
N THR A 112 -1.42 -9.98 10.48
CA THR A 112 -1.83 -8.61 10.14
C THR A 112 -1.12 -7.58 11.01
N ILE A 113 -0.84 -7.90 12.28
CA ILE A 113 -0.17 -7.01 13.23
C ILE A 113 0.93 -7.80 13.94
N TYR A 114 2.12 -7.21 14.02
CA TYR A 114 3.23 -7.73 14.82
C TYR A 114 4.17 -6.62 15.26
N GLN A 115 4.92 -6.87 16.32
CA GLN A 115 5.94 -5.95 16.82
C GLN A 115 7.31 -6.30 16.26
N PHE A 116 8.15 -5.28 16.05
CA PHE A 116 9.52 -5.44 15.60
C PHE A 116 10.43 -4.37 16.21
N GLU A 117 11.76 -4.53 16.11
CA GLU A 117 12.73 -3.56 16.65
C GLU A 117 13.71 -3.07 15.57
N ASN A 118 14.59 -3.91 15.08
CA ASN A 118 15.68 -3.53 14.18
C ASN A 118 15.48 -4.02 12.73
N ASP A 119 14.65 -5.03 12.54
CA ASP A 119 14.33 -5.62 11.24
C ASP A 119 12.82 -5.80 11.13
N ILE A 120 12.24 -5.08 10.18
CA ILE A 120 10.79 -5.07 9.95
C ILE A 120 10.24 -6.43 9.49
N THR A 121 11.09 -7.34 9.03
CA THR A 121 10.69 -8.70 8.63
C THR A 121 10.82 -9.73 9.75
N THR A 122 11.24 -9.30 10.93
CA THR A 122 11.46 -10.16 12.08
C THR A 122 10.58 -9.73 13.25
N GLU A 123 9.60 -10.59 13.61
CA GLU A 123 8.76 -10.34 14.78
C GLU A 123 9.60 -10.41 16.06
N GLN A 124 9.41 -9.42 16.93
CA GLN A 124 10.05 -9.36 18.25
C GLN A 124 9.04 -8.98 19.31
N ASN A 125 8.81 -9.85 20.27
CA ASN A 125 7.95 -9.55 21.43
C ASN A 125 8.47 -8.31 22.18
N ASN A 126 7.57 -7.38 22.45
CA ASN A 126 7.90 -6.07 23.05
C ASN A 126 8.86 -5.22 22.20
N GLY A 127 8.90 -5.43 20.89
CA GLY A 127 9.55 -4.53 19.95
C GLY A 127 8.95 -3.13 20.03
N ARG A 128 9.77 -2.12 19.80
CA ARG A 128 9.39 -0.71 19.91
C ARG A 128 8.36 -0.27 18.88
N PHE A 129 8.35 -0.90 17.72
CA PHE A 129 7.53 -0.55 16.58
C PHE A 129 6.48 -1.62 16.29
N THR A 130 5.36 -1.20 15.76
CA THR A 130 4.28 -2.09 15.33
C THR A 130 4.09 -1.99 13.82
N GLU A 131 4.15 -3.12 13.14
CA GLU A 131 3.79 -3.25 11.74
C GLU A 131 2.33 -3.64 11.59
N PHE A 132 1.62 -2.90 10.73
CA PHE A 132 0.32 -3.26 10.22
C PHE A 132 0.47 -3.80 8.80
N ASN A 133 0.70 -5.09 8.69
CA ASN A 133 0.96 -5.78 7.46
C ASN A 133 -0.25 -5.67 6.50
N ILE A 134 0.00 -5.30 5.25
CA ILE A 134 -1.03 -5.23 4.22
C ILE A 134 -1.55 -6.64 3.96
N SER A 135 -2.85 -6.83 4.15
CA SER A 135 -3.46 -8.14 3.95
C SER A 135 -3.49 -8.54 2.49
N SER A 136 -3.31 -9.82 2.22
CA SER A 136 -3.48 -10.41 0.91
C SER A 136 -4.36 -11.66 0.98
N ILE A 137 -5.11 -11.93 -0.07
CA ILE A 137 -5.96 -13.10 -0.18
C ILE A 137 -5.61 -13.91 -1.43
N TYR A 138 -5.82 -15.21 -1.35
CA TYR A 138 -5.63 -16.09 -2.49
C TYR A 138 -6.84 -16.02 -3.43
N ILE A 139 -6.58 -15.68 -4.69
CA ILE A 139 -7.59 -15.74 -5.76
C ILE A 139 -7.12 -16.74 -6.82
N PRO A 140 -7.88 -17.81 -7.06
CA PRO A 140 -7.55 -18.82 -8.07
C PRO A 140 -7.35 -18.21 -9.46
N GLN A 141 -6.38 -18.71 -10.22
CA GLN A 141 -6.07 -18.21 -11.57
C GLN A 141 -7.28 -18.31 -12.53
N SER A 142 -8.10 -19.34 -12.39
CA SER A 142 -9.36 -19.48 -13.15
C SER A 142 -10.30 -18.30 -12.91
N ILE A 143 -10.39 -17.82 -11.68
CA ILE A 143 -11.22 -16.67 -11.30
C ILE A 143 -10.63 -15.37 -11.89
N LYS A 144 -9.32 -15.19 -11.81
CA LYS A 144 -8.65 -14.03 -12.43
C LYS A 144 -8.84 -14.00 -13.95
N LEU A 145 -8.82 -15.17 -14.60
CA LEU A 145 -9.06 -15.27 -16.04
C LEU A 145 -10.52 -14.91 -16.39
N LEU A 146 -11.49 -15.44 -15.64
CA LEU A 146 -12.91 -15.11 -15.81
C LEU A 146 -13.16 -13.61 -15.63
N GLU A 147 -12.60 -13.00 -14.58
CA GLU A 147 -12.69 -11.56 -14.35
C GLU A 147 -12.15 -10.76 -15.54
N LYS A 148 -10.98 -11.16 -16.05
CA LYS A 148 -10.35 -10.52 -17.20
C LYS A 148 -11.19 -10.62 -18.48
N LEU A 149 -11.77 -11.78 -18.74
CA LEU A 149 -12.64 -11.99 -19.90
C LEU A 149 -13.92 -11.16 -19.79
N PHE A 150 -14.49 -11.12 -18.61
CA PHE A 150 -15.71 -10.37 -18.34
C PHE A 150 -15.50 -8.86 -18.46
N LEU A 151 -14.40 -8.34 -17.94
CA LEU A 151 -14.03 -6.92 -18.09
C LEU A 151 -13.84 -6.57 -19.57
N LYS A 152 -13.19 -7.44 -20.36
CA LYS A 152 -13.06 -7.22 -21.80
C LYS A 152 -14.41 -7.16 -22.51
N LEU A 153 -15.33 -8.05 -22.16
CA LEU A 153 -16.68 -8.07 -22.73
C LEU A 153 -17.45 -6.82 -22.33
N TYR A 154 -17.39 -6.44 -21.07
CA TYR A 154 -18.03 -5.25 -20.54
C TYR A 154 -17.54 -4.00 -21.26
N TYR A 155 -16.23 -3.81 -21.42
CA TYR A 155 -15.64 -2.69 -22.19
C TYR A 155 -16.15 -2.66 -23.63
N LYS A 156 -16.23 -3.82 -24.28
CA LYS A 156 -16.69 -3.92 -25.65
C LYS A 156 -18.16 -3.54 -25.82
N ILE A 157 -18.99 -3.83 -24.82
CA ILE A 157 -20.43 -3.58 -24.86
C ILE A 157 -20.77 -2.15 -24.45
N THR A 158 -20.14 -1.67 -23.36
CA THR A 158 -20.52 -0.40 -22.73
C THR A 158 -19.69 0.78 -23.21
N ASN A 159 -18.53 0.54 -23.79
CA ASN A 159 -17.50 1.54 -24.06
C ASN A 159 -17.15 2.39 -22.82
N ASP A 160 -17.35 1.83 -21.62
CA ASP A 160 -17.11 2.50 -20.35
C ASP A 160 -15.66 2.28 -19.89
N HIS A 161 -14.81 3.28 -20.12
CA HIS A 161 -13.41 3.27 -19.71
C HIS A 161 -13.18 3.66 -18.25
N SER A 162 -14.24 3.87 -17.47
CA SER A 162 -14.14 4.17 -16.04
C SER A 162 -13.54 3.04 -15.21
N PHE A 163 -13.45 1.83 -15.77
CA PHE A 163 -12.72 0.69 -15.22
C PHE A 163 -11.21 0.75 -15.42
N SER A 164 -10.70 1.71 -16.17
CA SER A 164 -9.25 1.81 -16.35
C SER A 164 -8.58 1.96 -14.99
N ARG A 165 -7.47 1.27 -14.80
CA ARG A 165 -6.60 1.54 -13.66
C ARG A 165 -6.19 2.99 -13.76
N GLY A 166 -6.39 3.75 -12.70
CA GLY A 166 -5.87 5.11 -12.61
C GLY A 166 -4.35 5.12 -12.82
N GLU A 167 -3.77 6.27 -13.03
CA GLU A 167 -2.34 6.45 -13.32
C GLU A 167 -1.45 6.13 -12.11
N GLY A 168 -1.33 4.87 -11.75
CA GLY A 168 -0.88 4.58 -10.41
C GLY A 168 0.49 3.98 -10.23
N GLN A 169 1.10 3.38 -11.24
CA GLN A 169 2.32 2.60 -11.01
C GLN A 169 3.54 3.28 -11.63
N ILE A 170 4.13 4.21 -10.90
CA ILE A 170 5.37 4.90 -11.30
C ILE A 170 6.50 3.89 -11.55
N ALA A 171 6.68 2.91 -10.67
CA ALA A 171 7.73 1.91 -10.80
C ALA A 171 7.62 1.09 -12.10
N VAL A 172 6.42 0.75 -12.54
CA VAL A 172 6.19 0.04 -13.82
C VAL A 172 6.51 0.91 -15.04
N LYS A 173 6.29 2.24 -14.93
CA LYS A 173 6.67 3.18 -15.99
C LYS A 173 8.18 3.38 -16.07
N ILE A 174 8.88 3.27 -14.93
CA ILE A 174 10.33 3.49 -14.81
C ILE A 174 11.11 2.25 -15.23
N ASP A 175 10.62 1.06 -14.91
CA ASP A 175 11.36 -0.19 -15.12
C ASP A 175 10.50 -1.21 -15.89
N LYS A 176 10.75 -1.29 -17.21
CA LYS A 176 10.07 -2.24 -18.09
C LYS A 176 10.45 -3.70 -17.83
N ASN A 177 11.53 -3.94 -17.07
CA ASN A 177 12.05 -5.26 -16.73
C ASN A 177 11.61 -5.70 -15.33
N LEU A 178 10.59 -5.07 -14.79
CA LEU A 178 10.06 -5.36 -13.47
C LEU A 178 9.61 -6.83 -13.37
N VAL A 179 10.37 -7.65 -12.68
CA VAL A 179 9.97 -9.00 -12.32
C VAL A 179 9.32 -8.92 -10.94
N THR A 180 8.01 -8.99 -10.90
CA THR A 180 7.26 -9.24 -9.66
C THR A 180 6.99 -10.73 -9.55
N PRO A 181 7.73 -11.47 -8.76
CA PRO A 181 7.27 -12.77 -8.35
C PRO A 181 6.20 -12.53 -7.29
N GLN A 182 4.99 -12.33 -7.73
CA GLN A 182 3.83 -12.43 -6.86
C GLN A 182 3.80 -13.84 -6.30
N GLN A 183 3.51 -14.01 -5.02
CA GLN A 183 3.07 -15.31 -4.54
C GLN A 183 1.97 -15.77 -5.48
N GLN A 184 2.19 -16.90 -6.15
CA GLN A 184 1.26 -17.37 -7.18
C GLN A 184 -0.16 -17.38 -6.65
N GLY A 185 -1.03 -16.58 -7.26
CA GLY A 185 -2.44 -16.54 -6.93
C GLY A 185 -2.84 -15.58 -5.81
N HIS A 186 -1.91 -14.93 -5.08
CA HIS A 186 -2.29 -13.94 -4.07
C HIS A 186 -2.55 -12.57 -4.70
N ASP A 187 -3.61 -11.93 -4.28
CA ASP A 187 -3.91 -10.52 -4.55
C ASP A 187 -3.85 -9.73 -3.24
N ILE A 188 -3.22 -8.58 -3.32
CA ILE A 188 -3.22 -7.57 -2.26
C ILE A 188 -4.65 -7.08 -2.08
N LEU A 189 -5.06 -6.84 -0.84
CA LEU A 189 -6.30 -6.11 -0.54
C LEU A 189 -6.07 -4.59 -0.75
N ASP A 190 -5.62 -4.26 -1.94
CA ASP A 190 -5.69 -2.95 -2.54
C ASP A 190 -7.02 -2.87 -3.29
N SER A 191 -7.70 -1.76 -3.31
CA SER A 191 -8.90 -1.47 -4.13
C SER A 191 -9.38 -2.65 -5.03
N ALA A 192 -9.22 -3.89 -4.53
CA ALA A 192 -9.49 -5.15 -5.23
C ALA A 192 -10.95 -5.24 -5.69
N TRP A 193 -11.78 -4.40 -5.11
CA TRP A 193 -13.17 -4.15 -5.47
C TRP A 193 -13.33 -3.33 -6.74
N GLU A 194 -12.27 -2.69 -7.18
CA GLU A 194 -12.25 -1.89 -8.41
C GLU A 194 -12.62 -2.70 -9.64
N ARG A 195 -12.36 -4.00 -9.59
CA ARG A 195 -12.54 -4.89 -10.74
C ARG A 195 -13.78 -5.77 -10.66
N ILE A 196 -14.51 -5.72 -9.56
CA ILE A 196 -15.68 -6.57 -9.41
C ILE A 196 -16.88 -5.89 -10.03
N ALA A 197 -17.10 -6.14 -11.31
CA ALA A 197 -18.32 -5.76 -12.00
C ALA A 197 -19.49 -6.72 -11.72
N ILE A 198 -19.26 -7.84 -11.01
CA ILE A 198 -20.22 -8.93 -10.90
C ILE A 198 -20.34 -9.39 -9.46
N GLU A 199 -21.58 -9.55 -8.99
CA GLU A 199 -21.90 -10.03 -7.65
C GLU A 199 -21.29 -11.41 -7.33
N LEU A 200 -21.20 -12.31 -8.32
CA LEU A 200 -20.62 -13.64 -8.15
C LEU A 200 -19.14 -13.57 -7.70
N MET A 201 -18.37 -12.65 -8.26
CA MET A 201 -16.96 -12.46 -7.88
C MET A 201 -16.85 -11.90 -6.45
N SER A 202 -17.80 -11.06 -6.05
CA SER A 202 -17.94 -10.60 -4.68
C SER A 202 -18.13 -11.76 -3.70
N ILE A 203 -18.99 -12.72 -4.02
CA ILE A 203 -19.25 -13.91 -3.18
C ILE A 203 -17.98 -14.75 -3.00
N ILE A 204 -17.20 -14.97 -4.05
CA ILE A 204 -15.95 -15.72 -3.98
C ILE A 204 -14.92 -15.00 -3.08
N LYS A 205 -14.74 -13.71 -3.27
CA LYS A 205 -13.84 -12.92 -2.41
C LYS A 205 -14.30 -12.88 -0.95
N GLN A 206 -15.60 -12.82 -0.69
CA GLN A 206 -16.15 -12.94 0.65
C GLN A 206 -15.77 -14.27 1.33
N GLY A 207 -15.77 -15.36 0.58
CA GLY A 207 -15.28 -16.64 1.07
C GLY A 207 -13.81 -16.60 1.48
N GLU A 208 -12.96 -15.96 0.69
CA GLU A 208 -11.54 -15.80 0.99
C GLU A 208 -11.30 -14.83 2.16
N TYR A 209 -12.08 -13.76 2.32
CA TYR A 209 -12.02 -12.90 3.51
C TYR A 209 -12.36 -13.66 4.78
N LYS A 210 -13.39 -14.49 4.75
CA LYS A 210 -13.76 -15.34 5.89
C LYS A 210 -12.63 -16.30 6.25
N LYS A 211 -11.98 -16.93 5.27
CA LYS A 211 -10.83 -17.81 5.50
C LYS A 211 -9.66 -17.04 6.12
N TYR A 212 -9.36 -15.84 5.62
CA TYR A 212 -8.31 -14.99 6.16
C TYR A 212 -8.58 -14.64 7.63
N LEU A 213 -9.79 -14.22 7.96
CA LEU A 213 -10.21 -13.85 9.32
C LEU A 213 -10.34 -15.03 10.27
N ASN A 214 -10.33 -16.28 9.79
CA ASN A 214 -10.23 -17.45 10.67
C ASN A 214 -8.84 -17.61 11.29
N THR A 215 -7.82 -17.02 10.68
CA THR A 215 -6.41 -17.10 11.12
C THR A 215 -5.83 -15.76 11.55
N ASN A 216 -6.52 -14.67 11.23
CA ASN A 216 -6.11 -13.31 11.54
C ASN A 216 -7.28 -12.55 12.18
N GLU A 217 -7.03 -11.84 13.24
CA GLU A 217 -8.04 -11.05 13.94
C GLU A 217 -8.51 -9.84 13.12
N TYR A 218 -7.58 -9.25 12.38
CA TYR A 218 -7.83 -8.04 11.59
C TYR A 218 -7.49 -8.24 10.12
N MET A 219 -8.10 -7.43 9.27
CA MET A 219 -7.81 -7.34 7.85
C MET A 219 -7.52 -5.89 7.48
N HIS A 220 -6.32 -5.65 6.96
CA HIS A 220 -5.85 -4.32 6.60
C HIS A 220 -5.97 -4.10 5.08
N PHE A 221 -6.73 -3.08 4.71
CA PHE A 221 -6.92 -2.67 3.32
C PHE A 221 -6.12 -1.41 3.02
N ILE A 222 -5.56 -1.34 1.81
CA ILE A 222 -4.95 -0.12 1.29
C ILE A 222 -5.71 0.40 0.08
N SER A 223 -5.64 1.69 -0.18
CA SER A 223 -6.15 2.32 -1.38
C SER A 223 -5.25 3.48 -1.82
N HIS A 224 -5.33 3.83 -3.10
CA HIS A 224 -4.58 4.93 -3.69
C HIS A 224 -5.55 5.92 -4.33
N PRO A 225 -5.68 7.15 -3.82
CA PRO A 225 -6.61 8.15 -4.37
C PRO A 225 -6.45 8.37 -5.88
N LYS A 226 -5.21 8.33 -6.38
CA LYS A 226 -4.90 8.45 -7.81
C LYS A 226 -5.46 7.32 -8.69
N MET A 227 -5.90 6.21 -8.07
CA MET A 227 -6.51 5.07 -8.76
C MET A 227 -8.04 5.06 -8.65
N LEU A 228 -8.64 6.02 -7.92
CA LEU A 228 -10.07 6.08 -7.71
C LEU A 228 -10.78 6.68 -8.92
N THR A 229 -11.20 5.83 -9.85
CA THR A 229 -12.13 6.17 -10.92
C THR A 229 -13.57 6.23 -10.39
N ARG A 230 -14.53 6.72 -11.17
CA ARG A 230 -15.96 6.69 -10.81
C ARG A 230 -16.44 5.28 -10.48
N HIS A 231 -15.97 4.29 -11.25
CA HIS A 231 -16.30 2.89 -11.02
C HIS A 231 -15.72 2.42 -9.69
N ASN A 232 -14.45 2.69 -9.43
CA ASN A 232 -13.76 2.27 -8.22
C ASN A 232 -14.42 2.85 -6.96
N ILE A 233 -14.79 4.13 -6.98
CA ILE A 233 -15.53 4.77 -5.89
C ILE A 233 -16.88 4.05 -5.64
N LYS A 234 -17.63 3.72 -6.71
CA LYS A 234 -18.88 2.99 -6.59
C LYS A 234 -18.69 1.58 -6.02
N MET A 235 -17.61 0.89 -6.42
CA MET A 235 -17.30 -0.43 -5.87
C MET A 235 -16.86 -0.33 -4.41
N PHE A 236 -16.09 0.67 -4.06
CA PHE A 236 -15.67 0.92 -2.68
C PHE A 236 -16.88 1.21 -1.76
N ASP A 237 -17.84 2.01 -2.22
CA ASP A 237 -19.10 2.23 -1.49
C ASP A 237 -19.87 0.91 -1.24
N LYS A 238 -19.98 0.06 -2.27
CA LYS A 238 -20.59 -1.27 -2.13
C LYS A 238 -19.83 -2.16 -1.14
N PHE A 239 -18.52 -2.11 -1.17
CA PHE A 239 -17.69 -2.85 -0.23
C PHE A 239 -17.91 -2.36 1.20
N LEU A 240 -17.88 -1.06 1.45
CA LEU A 240 -18.09 -0.52 2.79
C LEU A 240 -19.45 -0.90 3.35
N LYS A 241 -20.52 -0.85 2.54
CA LYS A 241 -21.84 -1.32 2.93
C LYS A 241 -21.83 -2.80 3.31
N PHE A 242 -21.27 -3.66 2.46
CA PHE A 242 -21.14 -5.09 2.75
C PHE A 242 -20.33 -5.34 4.03
N ALA A 243 -19.19 -4.66 4.17
CA ALA A 243 -18.30 -4.85 5.31
C ALA A 243 -18.95 -4.39 6.62
N SER A 244 -19.64 -3.24 6.62
CA SER A 244 -20.34 -2.71 7.81
C SER A 244 -21.48 -3.59 8.29
N GLU A 245 -22.09 -4.39 7.43
CA GLU A 245 -23.14 -5.34 7.80
C GLU A 245 -22.60 -6.62 8.47
N LYS A 246 -21.34 -6.96 8.23
CA LYS A 246 -20.77 -8.26 8.61
C LYS A 246 -19.59 -8.19 9.53
N TYR A 247 -18.89 -7.08 9.57
CA TYR A 247 -17.64 -6.90 10.29
C TYR A 247 -17.61 -5.56 11.03
N ASN A 248 -16.83 -5.47 12.08
CA ASN A 248 -16.48 -4.21 12.69
C ASN A 248 -15.50 -3.47 11.79
N LEU A 249 -15.89 -2.28 11.33
CA LEU A 249 -15.00 -1.36 10.60
C LEU A 249 -14.34 -0.44 11.61
N GLU A 250 -13.04 -0.54 11.74
CA GLU A 250 -12.25 0.37 12.58
C GLU A 250 -11.44 1.31 11.69
N THR A 251 -11.47 2.59 12.00
CA THR A 251 -10.70 3.63 11.31
C THR A 251 -9.56 4.15 12.17
N ASP A 252 -9.57 3.83 13.46
CA ASP A 252 -8.49 4.15 14.38
C ASP A 252 -7.69 2.88 14.72
N PHE A 253 -6.63 2.66 13.96
CA PHE A 253 -5.76 1.50 14.11
C PHE A 253 -5.11 1.40 15.51
N ARG A 254 -5.02 2.50 16.26
CA ARG A 254 -4.47 2.50 17.63
C ARG A 254 -5.30 1.69 18.62
N LYS A 255 -6.56 1.44 18.29
CA LYS A 255 -7.43 0.57 19.09
C LYS A 255 -7.17 -0.92 18.89
N MET A 256 -6.31 -1.28 17.94
CA MET A 256 -5.98 -2.66 17.61
C MET A 256 -4.68 -3.14 18.28
N VAL A 257 -4.00 -2.27 19.05
CA VAL A 257 -2.72 -2.52 19.71
C VAL A 257 -2.73 -2.06 21.15
#